data_d6b2848f3b996577df2f50aa585114ff
#
_entry.id   d6b2848f3b996577df2f50aa585114ff
#
_cell.length_a   1.000
_cell.length_b   1.000
_cell.length_c   1.000
_cell.angle_alpha   90.00
_cell.angle_beta   90.00
_cell.angle_gamma   90.00
#
_symmetry.space_group_name_H-M   'P 1'
#
loop_
_entity.id
_entity.type
_entity.pdbx_description
1 polymer ?
#
loop_
_entity_poly.entity_id
_entity_poly.type
_entity_poly.pdbx_seq_one_letter_code
_entity_poly.pdbx_strand_id
1 'polypeptide(L)'
;MTMRGGDRPKAAYDEFPEISVMPRSMWEPWVVYRKPIEGRVQDNLRKWGTGGFRRPSRDKPFGDVMPSAPTRAAERRLAPHPSLKPQAFLRQLVRAILPLGKGIILDPFAGAGSTLAAAEAVGYESIGVEKDEHFFDMACEVVPKLAEFIANGNHKR
;
A
#
# COMPACT_ATOMS: atom_id res chain seq x y z
N MET A 1 -1.16 3.40 -20.95
CA MET A 1 -0.50 2.16 -21.41
C MET A 1 0.98 2.31 -21.14
N THR A 2 1.52 1.65 -20.14
CA THR A 2 2.94 1.78 -19.78
C THR A 2 3.72 0.76 -20.61
N MET A 3 4.50 1.20 -21.57
CA MET A 3 5.38 0.31 -22.35
C MET A 3 6.31 -0.43 -21.38
N ARG A 4 6.30 -1.75 -21.41
CA ARG A 4 7.28 -2.57 -20.70
C ARG A 4 8.65 -2.41 -21.37
N GLY A 5 9.73 -2.51 -20.60
CA GLY A 5 11.10 -2.26 -21.08
C GLY A 5 11.57 -3.11 -22.27
N GLY A 6 10.80 -4.15 -22.68
CA GLY A 6 11.05 -4.94 -23.89
C GLY A 6 10.43 -4.39 -25.17
N ASP A 7 9.52 -3.43 -25.06
CA ASP A 7 8.74 -2.91 -26.20
C ASP A 7 9.37 -1.65 -26.83
N ARG A 8 10.57 -1.26 -26.39
CA ARG A 8 11.27 -0.09 -26.93
C ARG A 8 12.00 -0.46 -28.22
N PRO A 9 11.83 0.31 -29.31
CA PRO A 9 12.63 0.14 -30.51
C PRO A 9 14.12 0.31 -30.15
N LYS A 10 14.91 -0.74 -30.24
CA LYS A 10 16.34 -0.71 -29.90
C LYS A 10 17.11 0.38 -30.65
N ALA A 11 16.78 0.59 -31.91
CA ALA A 11 17.46 1.60 -32.77
C ALA A 11 17.30 3.02 -32.19
N ALA A 12 16.11 3.42 -31.73
CA ALA A 12 15.92 4.76 -31.17
C ALA A 12 16.61 4.93 -29.79
N TYR A 13 16.76 3.86 -29.02
CA TYR A 13 17.48 3.88 -27.74
C TYR A 13 19.01 3.96 -27.98
N ASP A 14 19.52 3.28 -29.02
CA ASP A 14 20.93 3.28 -29.34
C ASP A 14 21.37 4.60 -29.97
N GLU A 15 20.46 5.24 -30.74
CA GLU A 15 20.71 6.56 -31.36
C GLU A 15 20.63 7.71 -30.35
N PHE A 16 19.69 7.60 -29.36
CA PHE A 16 19.46 8.66 -28.38
C PHE A 16 19.48 8.10 -26.93
N PRO A 17 20.61 7.60 -26.43
CA PRO A 17 20.70 6.90 -25.15
C PRO A 17 20.38 7.79 -23.94
N GLU A 18 20.57 9.10 -24.07
CA GLU A 18 20.34 10.07 -22.97
C GLU A 18 18.97 10.74 -23.03
N ILE A 19 18.13 10.39 -24.02
CA ILE A 19 16.82 11.02 -24.20
C ILE A 19 15.72 10.14 -23.60
N SER A 20 14.91 10.75 -22.75
CA SER A 20 13.65 10.17 -22.27
C SER A 20 12.47 10.83 -22.96
N VAL A 21 11.63 10.05 -23.64
CA VAL A 21 10.42 10.55 -24.33
C VAL A 21 9.45 11.19 -23.35
N MET A 22 9.35 10.65 -22.15
CA MET A 22 8.51 11.18 -21.07
C MET A 22 9.26 11.14 -19.74
N PRO A 23 9.03 12.11 -18.84
CA PRO A 23 9.56 12.03 -17.50
C PRO A 23 9.00 10.79 -16.78
N ARG A 24 9.85 10.09 -16.04
CA ARG A 24 9.44 8.99 -15.18
C ARG A 24 8.76 9.55 -13.95
N SER A 25 7.54 9.10 -13.66
CA SER A 25 6.89 9.43 -12.40
C SER A 25 7.69 8.87 -11.22
N MET A 26 8.09 9.75 -10.31
CA MET A 26 8.87 9.43 -9.10
C MET A 26 8.01 9.47 -7.85
N TRP A 27 6.74 9.82 -7.95
CA TRP A 27 5.79 9.93 -6.84
C TRP A 27 4.39 9.53 -7.28
N GLU A 28 3.57 9.10 -6.33
CA GLU A 28 2.17 8.75 -6.52
C GLU A 28 1.34 9.62 -5.56
N PRO A 29 0.44 10.49 -6.07
CA PRO A 29 -0.41 11.29 -5.21
C PRO A 29 -1.50 10.44 -4.57
N TRP A 30 -1.73 10.64 -3.28
CA TRP A 30 -2.80 10.03 -2.52
C TRP A 30 -3.73 11.10 -1.98
N VAL A 31 -5.01 10.87 -2.05
CA VAL A 31 -6.01 11.76 -1.46
C VAL A 31 -6.64 11.05 -0.27
N VAL A 32 -6.61 11.72 0.87
CA VAL A 32 -7.22 11.22 2.10
C VAL A 32 -8.48 12.00 2.39
N TYR A 33 -9.59 11.30 2.45
CA TYR A 33 -10.86 11.84 2.91
C TYR A 33 -11.15 11.37 4.32
N ARG A 34 -11.72 12.24 5.11
CA ARG A 34 -12.17 11.94 6.46
C ARG A 34 -13.61 12.41 6.60
N LYS A 35 -14.44 11.57 7.20
CA LYS A 35 -15.76 11.99 7.64
C LYS A 35 -15.61 13.18 8.60
N PRO A 36 -16.46 14.21 8.55
CA PRO A 36 -16.40 15.34 9.48
C PRO A 36 -16.34 14.85 10.93
N ILE A 37 -15.46 15.46 11.72
CA ILE A 37 -15.33 15.12 13.14
C ILE A 37 -16.42 15.82 13.96
N GLU A 38 -16.81 15.18 15.06
CA GLU A 38 -17.70 15.78 16.07
C GLU A 38 -16.84 16.45 17.14
N GLY A 39 -16.93 17.79 17.25
CA GLY A 39 -16.13 18.57 18.19
C GLY A 39 -14.63 18.59 17.83
N ARG A 40 -13.76 18.44 18.83
CA ARG A 40 -12.31 18.38 18.65
C ARG A 40 -11.87 16.95 18.29
N VAL A 41 -10.69 16.82 17.67
CA VAL A 41 -10.11 15.51 17.31
C VAL A 41 -10.07 14.55 18.52
N GLN A 42 -9.70 15.03 19.70
CA GLN A 42 -9.64 14.22 20.91
C GLN A 42 -11.01 13.70 21.38
N ASP A 43 -12.06 14.48 21.18
CA ASP A 43 -13.43 14.10 21.55
C ASP A 43 -13.94 13.03 20.56
N ASN A 44 -13.63 13.21 19.29
CA ASN A 44 -13.92 12.23 18.24
C ASN A 44 -13.15 10.90 18.45
N LEU A 45 -11.88 10.97 18.87
CA LEU A 45 -11.10 9.78 19.22
C LEU A 45 -11.68 9.01 20.41
N ARG A 46 -12.16 9.73 21.45
CA ARG A 46 -12.81 9.09 22.61
C ARG A 46 -14.13 8.41 22.24
N LYS A 47 -14.92 9.06 21.37
CA LYS A 47 -16.26 8.58 21.00
C LYS A 47 -16.21 7.49 19.92
N TRP A 48 -15.39 7.68 18.88
CA TRP A 48 -15.41 6.86 17.68
C TRP A 48 -14.11 6.11 17.40
N GLY A 49 -13.04 6.41 18.12
CA GLY A 49 -11.71 5.84 17.86
C GLY A 49 -11.05 6.32 16.57
N THR A 50 -11.59 7.36 15.94
CA THR A 50 -11.17 7.84 14.60
C THR A 50 -10.88 9.33 14.60
N GLY A 51 -10.40 9.87 13.46
CA GLY A 51 -10.23 11.31 13.25
C GLY A 51 -8.78 11.80 13.29
N GLY A 52 -7.83 10.93 13.51
CA GLY A 52 -6.40 11.24 13.46
C GLY A 52 -5.60 10.13 12.80
N PHE A 53 -4.28 10.31 12.71
CA PHE A 53 -3.35 9.26 12.25
C PHE A 53 -2.51 8.74 13.41
N ARG A 54 -2.30 7.42 13.43
CA ARG A 54 -1.37 6.80 14.37
C ARG A 54 0.05 7.17 14.00
N ARG A 55 0.81 7.67 14.96
CA ARG A 55 2.22 8.01 14.77
C ARG A 55 3.07 6.75 14.54
N PRO A 56 4.14 6.81 13.73
CA PRO A 56 5.13 5.74 13.62
C PRO A 56 5.80 5.44 14.96
N SER A 57 6.12 6.48 15.75
CA SER A 57 6.61 6.39 17.13
C SER A 57 6.06 7.55 17.97
N ARG A 58 6.33 7.53 19.28
CA ARG A 58 5.92 8.59 20.21
C ARG A 58 6.40 9.98 19.76
N ASP A 59 7.61 10.04 19.26
CA ASP A 59 8.31 11.30 18.97
C ASP A 59 8.25 11.70 17.48
N LYS A 60 7.76 10.78 16.60
CA LYS A 60 7.69 11.02 15.17
C LYS A 60 6.25 11.14 14.71
N PRO A 61 5.81 12.30 14.20
CA PRO A 61 4.48 12.45 13.61
C PRO A 61 4.34 11.59 12.35
N PHE A 62 3.09 11.29 11.96
CA PHE A 62 2.81 10.72 10.66
C PHE A 62 3.00 11.82 9.60
N GLY A 63 3.85 11.56 8.62
CA GLY A 63 4.16 12.53 7.56
C GLY A 63 3.19 12.42 6.38
N ASP A 64 3.05 13.49 5.65
CA ASP A 64 2.29 13.58 4.40
C ASP A 64 3.04 12.98 3.20
N VAL A 65 4.36 12.79 3.34
CA VAL A 65 5.21 12.10 2.37
C VAL A 65 5.63 10.74 2.94
N MET A 66 5.24 9.67 2.27
CA MET A 66 5.59 8.31 2.63
C MET A 66 6.61 7.74 1.65
N PRO A 67 7.84 7.43 2.10
CA PRO A 67 8.81 6.74 1.26
C PRO A 67 8.27 5.41 0.76
N SER A 68 8.33 5.19 -0.53
CA SER A 68 7.95 3.93 -1.16
C SER A 68 8.98 3.54 -2.21
N ALA A 69 9.11 2.25 -2.43
CA ALA A 69 9.89 1.66 -3.51
C ALA A 69 8.96 0.82 -4.39
N PRO A 70 9.31 0.57 -5.65
CA PRO A 70 8.56 -0.37 -6.48
C PRO A 70 8.42 -1.73 -5.80
N THR A 71 7.29 -2.39 -6.07
CA THR A 71 7.03 -3.75 -5.57
C THR A 71 8.19 -4.68 -5.93
N ARG A 72 8.70 -5.39 -4.94
CA ARG A 72 9.86 -6.28 -5.09
C ARG A 72 9.52 -7.47 -5.97
N ALA A 73 10.53 -8.02 -6.66
CA ALA A 73 10.35 -9.23 -7.46
C ALA A 73 9.81 -10.42 -6.64
N ALA A 74 10.20 -10.53 -5.37
CA ALA A 74 9.69 -11.57 -4.48
C ALA A 74 8.19 -11.42 -4.18
N GLU A 75 7.71 -10.20 -3.93
CA GLU A 75 6.28 -9.92 -3.76
C GLU A 75 5.50 -10.23 -5.05
N ARG A 76 6.03 -9.83 -6.21
CA ARG A 76 5.41 -10.13 -7.51
C ARG A 76 5.37 -11.61 -7.87
N ARG A 77 6.31 -12.40 -7.35
CA ARG A 77 6.26 -13.86 -7.51
C ARG A 77 5.17 -14.50 -6.66
N LEU A 78 4.91 -13.95 -5.48
CA LEU A 78 3.81 -14.42 -4.62
C LEU A 78 2.45 -14.04 -5.20
N ALA A 79 2.33 -12.81 -5.69
CA ALA A 79 1.09 -12.24 -6.22
C ALA A 79 1.35 -11.60 -7.59
N PRO A 80 1.21 -12.32 -8.71
CA PRO A 80 1.46 -11.80 -10.06
C PRO A 80 0.30 -10.90 -10.55
N HIS A 81 -0.04 -9.89 -9.76
CA HIS A 81 -1.08 -8.91 -10.05
C HIS A 81 -0.48 -7.63 -10.65
N PRO A 82 -1.07 -7.04 -11.72
CA PRO A 82 -0.51 -5.87 -12.40
C PRO A 82 -0.39 -4.63 -11.51
N SER A 83 -1.30 -4.47 -10.56
CA SER A 83 -1.36 -3.32 -9.64
C SER A 83 -0.95 -3.67 -8.21
N LEU A 84 -0.16 -4.73 -8.02
CA LEU A 84 0.31 -5.11 -6.70
C LEU A 84 1.07 -3.96 -6.01
N LYS A 85 0.64 -3.60 -4.81
CA LYS A 85 1.26 -2.53 -4.01
C LYS A 85 2.31 -3.07 -3.05
N PRO A 86 3.42 -2.32 -2.81
CA PRO A 86 4.50 -2.77 -1.93
C PRO A 86 4.03 -2.91 -0.48
N GLN A 87 4.31 -4.04 0.16
CA GLN A 87 3.94 -4.30 1.55
C GLN A 87 4.59 -3.31 2.53
N ALA A 88 5.83 -2.91 2.28
CA ALA A 88 6.54 -1.93 3.11
C ALA A 88 5.81 -0.57 3.19
N PHE A 89 5.17 -0.15 2.10
CA PHE A 89 4.36 1.06 2.05
C PHE A 89 2.99 0.85 2.70
N LEU A 90 2.26 -0.20 2.28
CA LEU A 90 0.90 -0.43 2.76
C LEU A 90 0.81 -0.67 4.25
N ARG A 91 1.76 -1.39 4.86
CA ARG A 91 1.79 -1.60 6.32
C ARG A 91 1.91 -0.30 7.11
N GLN A 92 2.66 0.68 6.60
CA GLN A 92 2.75 2.00 7.23
C GLN A 92 1.41 2.74 7.12
N LEU A 93 0.80 2.74 5.93
CA LEU A 93 -0.48 3.40 5.67
C LEU A 93 -1.61 2.78 6.51
N VAL A 94 -1.79 1.48 6.42
CA VAL A 94 -2.83 0.73 7.15
C VAL A 94 -2.70 0.94 8.66
N ARG A 95 -1.46 0.88 9.18
CA ARG A 95 -1.21 1.14 10.60
C ARG A 95 -1.60 2.57 11.01
N ALA A 96 -1.39 3.53 10.12
CA ALA A 96 -1.65 4.94 10.41
C ALA A 96 -3.14 5.29 10.44
N ILE A 97 -3.97 4.69 9.59
CA ILE A 97 -5.39 5.06 9.45
C ILE A 97 -6.29 4.56 10.59
N LEU A 98 -5.81 3.64 11.44
CA LEU A 98 -6.46 3.24 12.68
C LEU A 98 -5.70 3.83 13.89
N PRO A 99 -6.00 5.07 14.31
CA PRO A 99 -5.19 5.82 15.27
C PRO A 99 -5.04 5.15 16.63
N LEU A 100 -6.05 4.42 17.09
CA LEU A 100 -6.06 3.67 18.36
C LEU A 100 -5.68 2.19 18.17
N GLY A 101 -5.36 1.76 16.95
CA GLY A 101 -5.05 0.36 16.65
C GLY A 101 -6.23 -0.58 16.76
N LYS A 102 -7.44 -0.07 16.65
CA LYS A 102 -8.71 -0.82 16.71
C LYS A 102 -9.63 -0.36 15.58
N GLY A 103 -10.29 -1.30 14.95
CA GLY A 103 -11.20 -1.07 13.83
C GLY A 103 -10.97 -2.07 12.71
N ILE A 104 -11.74 -1.94 11.65
CA ILE A 104 -11.70 -2.82 10.48
C ILE A 104 -11.22 -2.00 9.27
N ILE A 105 -10.27 -2.53 8.53
CA ILE A 105 -9.85 -1.99 7.23
C ILE A 105 -10.79 -2.55 6.16
N LEU A 106 -11.42 -1.68 5.39
CA LEU A 106 -12.22 -2.07 4.23
C LEU A 106 -11.49 -1.66 2.94
N ASP A 107 -11.27 -2.63 2.07
CA ASP A 107 -10.78 -2.39 0.70
C ASP A 107 -11.84 -2.88 -0.30
N PRO A 108 -12.62 -1.96 -0.90
CA PRO A 108 -13.68 -2.33 -1.85
C PRO A 108 -13.16 -2.74 -3.23
N PHE A 109 -11.85 -2.67 -3.48
CA PHE A 109 -11.21 -3.04 -4.74
C PHE A 109 -9.91 -3.82 -4.46
N ALA A 110 -10.06 -4.94 -3.75
CA ALA A 110 -8.95 -5.64 -3.11
C ALA A 110 -7.88 -6.19 -4.08
N GLY A 111 -8.24 -6.52 -5.33
CA GLY A 111 -7.33 -7.15 -6.27
C GLY A 111 -6.73 -8.42 -5.67
N ALA A 112 -5.40 -8.53 -5.71
CA ALA A 112 -4.68 -9.64 -5.05
C ALA A 112 -4.54 -9.48 -3.52
N GLY A 113 -5.29 -8.61 -2.87
CA GLY A 113 -5.35 -8.48 -1.42
C GLY A 113 -4.16 -7.79 -0.76
N SER A 114 -3.45 -6.90 -1.46
CA SER A 114 -2.28 -6.21 -0.89
C SER A 114 -2.59 -5.45 0.41
N THR A 115 -3.75 -4.78 0.47
CA THR A 115 -4.20 -4.04 1.66
C THR A 115 -4.56 -4.98 2.81
N LEU A 116 -5.23 -6.10 2.49
CA LEU A 116 -5.61 -7.11 3.47
C LEU A 116 -4.38 -7.76 4.11
N ALA A 117 -3.40 -8.13 3.27
CA ALA A 117 -2.13 -8.67 3.74
C ALA A 117 -1.37 -7.68 4.64
N ALA A 118 -1.42 -6.39 4.31
CA ALA A 118 -0.82 -5.35 5.14
C ALA A 118 -1.56 -5.18 6.47
N ALA A 119 -2.89 -5.29 6.48
CA ALA A 119 -3.70 -5.26 7.70
C ALA A 119 -3.37 -6.44 8.62
N GLU A 120 -3.37 -7.65 8.09
CA GLU A 120 -3.01 -8.87 8.81
C GLU A 120 -1.59 -8.78 9.39
N ALA A 121 -0.61 -8.33 8.59
CA ALA A 121 0.78 -8.19 9.03
C ALA A 121 0.97 -7.20 10.20
N VAL A 122 0.06 -6.24 10.37
CA VAL A 122 0.09 -5.28 11.49
C VAL A 122 -0.92 -5.61 12.60
N GLY A 123 -1.59 -6.74 12.50
CA GLY A 123 -2.53 -7.26 13.51
C GLY A 123 -3.91 -6.58 13.47
N TYR A 124 -4.37 -6.12 12.30
CA TYR A 124 -5.69 -5.52 12.13
C TYR A 124 -6.63 -6.44 11.35
N GLU A 125 -7.91 -6.38 11.69
CA GLU A 125 -8.96 -7.02 10.92
C GLU A 125 -9.19 -6.26 9.61
N SER A 126 -9.54 -6.99 8.54
CA SER A 126 -9.84 -6.39 7.25
C SER A 126 -10.92 -7.13 6.50
N ILE A 127 -11.61 -6.39 5.63
CA ILE A 127 -12.60 -6.90 4.69
C ILE A 127 -12.20 -6.42 3.29
N GLY A 128 -12.04 -7.34 2.35
CA GLY A 128 -11.82 -7.04 0.95
C GLY A 128 -13.01 -7.39 0.10
N VAL A 129 -13.26 -6.60 -0.94
CA VAL A 129 -14.23 -6.92 -1.98
C VAL A 129 -13.49 -6.94 -3.31
N GLU A 130 -13.62 -8.02 -4.05
CA GLU A 130 -13.09 -8.18 -5.41
C GLU A 130 -14.15 -8.84 -6.28
N LYS A 131 -14.43 -8.26 -7.44
CA LYS A 131 -15.45 -8.77 -8.37
C LYS A 131 -14.91 -9.78 -9.37
N ASP A 132 -13.61 -9.72 -9.64
CA ASP A 132 -12.94 -10.65 -10.57
C ASP A 132 -12.59 -11.92 -9.80
N GLU A 133 -13.20 -13.04 -10.21
CA GLU A 133 -13.06 -14.33 -9.54
C GLU A 133 -11.60 -14.78 -9.49
N HIS A 134 -10.85 -14.59 -10.57
CA HIS A 134 -9.44 -14.97 -10.62
C HIS A 134 -8.60 -14.18 -9.58
N PHE A 135 -8.86 -12.87 -9.43
CA PHE A 135 -8.15 -12.06 -8.43
C PHE A 135 -8.65 -12.32 -7.01
N PHE A 136 -9.93 -12.65 -6.84
CA PHE A 136 -10.46 -13.07 -5.56
C PHE A 136 -9.79 -14.37 -5.08
N ASP A 137 -9.73 -15.39 -5.93
CA ASP A 137 -9.06 -16.65 -5.61
C ASP A 137 -7.59 -16.45 -5.32
N MET A 138 -6.92 -15.60 -6.13
CA MET A 138 -5.54 -15.21 -5.88
C MET A 138 -5.39 -14.55 -4.50
N ALA A 139 -6.28 -13.63 -4.12
CA ALA A 139 -6.22 -12.98 -2.81
C ALA A 139 -6.37 -13.97 -1.66
N CYS A 140 -7.32 -14.92 -1.76
CA CYS A 140 -7.51 -15.97 -0.74
C CYS A 140 -6.24 -16.78 -0.50
N GLU A 141 -5.48 -17.06 -1.55
CA GLU A 141 -4.23 -17.82 -1.45
C GLU A 141 -3.03 -16.97 -0.98
N VAL A 142 -2.96 -15.72 -1.44
CA VAL A 142 -1.75 -14.90 -1.38
C VAL A 142 -1.71 -14.01 -0.14
N VAL A 143 -2.85 -13.61 0.42
CA VAL A 143 -2.92 -12.71 1.58
C VAL A 143 -2.09 -13.24 2.76
N PRO A 144 -2.21 -14.49 3.22
CA PRO A 144 -1.40 -15.00 4.31
C PRO A 144 0.10 -14.97 3.99
N LYS A 145 0.48 -15.35 2.76
CA LYS A 145 1.87 -15.39 2.31
C LYS A 145 2.51 -13.99 2.26
N LEU A 146 1.75 -13.01 1.80
CA LEU A 146 2.18 -11.61 1.78
C LEU A 146 2.22 -11.00 3.18
N ALA A 147 1.32 -11.41 4.08
CA ALA A 147 1.32 -10.96 5.47
C ALA A 147 2.58 -11.40 6.21
N GLU A 148 3.04 -12.61 5.97
CA GLU A 148 4.28 -13.16 6.54
C GLU A 148 5.55 -12.62 5.85
N PHE A 149 5.41 -12.04 4.65
CA PHE A 149 6.55 -11.56 3.87
C PHE A 149 7.35 -10.50 4.63
N ILE A 150 8.67 -10.67 4.71
CA ILE A 150 9.56 -9.69 5.35
C ILE A 150 9.73 -8.48 4.43
N ALA A 151 8.89 -7.48 4.62
CA ALA A 151 8.82 -6.28 3.79
C ALA A 151 10.06 -5.38 3.92
N ASN A 152 10.70 -5.35 5.09
CA ASN A 152 11.93 -4.60 5.35
C ASN A 152 13.09 -5.57 5.52
N GLY A 153 14.06 -5.55 4.61
CA GLY A 153 15.36 -6.14 4.87
C GLY A 153 16.03 -5.39 6.03
N ASN A 154 16.27 -6.07 7.14
CA ASN A 154 16.84 -5.56 8.39
C ASN A 154 15.99 -4.54 9.16
N HIS A 155 15.14 -5.02 10.05
CA HIS A 155 15.15 -4.55 11.42
C HIS A 155 15.18 -5.79 12.33
N LYS A 156 16.37 -6.36 12.53
CA LYS A 156 16.69 -6.90 13.83
C LYS A 156 16.61 -5.73 14.80
N ARG A 157 15.87 -5.92 15.85
CA ARG A 157 15.59 -5.04 16.98
C ARG A 157 16.80 -4.24 17.45
#